data_ee8c09a80276913b20533001c2449aa6
#
_entry.id   ee8c09a80276913b20533001c2449aa6
#
_cell.length_a   1.000
_cell.length_b   1.000
_cell.length_c   1.000
_cell.angle_alpha   90.00
_cell.angle_beta   90.00
_cell.angle_gamma   90.00
#
_symmetry.space_group_name_H-M   'P 1'
#
loop_
_entity.id
_entity.type
_entity.pdbx_description
1 polymer ?
#
loop_
_entity_poly.entity_id
_entity_poly.type
_entity_poly.pdbx_seq_one_letter_code
_entity_poly.pdbx_strand_id
1 'polypeptide(L)'
;MEHIREGMMSVKRAVHTMAGVALASLALNGCAGGSNGPRLPSANFVAHQEGPGEDYIIGPMDELTIFVWRNPELGAKVSVRPDGRITTPLITDMPAVGKTPSMLAQDIQLQLSQYIQDPLVSVIVNRFAGTFSEQIRIVGATTKPASLPYRANMTILDAMIAVGGLSEYASGNRAKLIRYDKATGHQKEYALRLGDLLKKGDSKANVMLMPGDVIIIPESMF
;
A
#
# COMPACT_ATOMS: atom_id res chain seq x y z
N MET A 1 61.52 37.21 17.36
CA MET A 1 62.58 36.76 16.43
C MET A 1 61.81 36.26 15.22
N GLU A 2 61.63 37.11 14.26
CA GLU A 2 62.41 37.24 13.01
C GLU A 2 62.24 35.98 12.17
N HIS A 3 61.88 36.00 10.89
CA HIS A 3 62.00 36.93 9.78
C HIS A 3 60.91 36.54 8.75
N ILE A 4 60.08 37.45 8.29
CA ILE A 4 60.31 38.43 7.20
C ILE A 4 60.45 37.76 5.82
N ARG A 5 59.47 38.17 4.99
CA ARG A 5 59.58 38.83 3.67
C ARG A 5 59.61 37.92 2.46
N GLU A 6 58.65 38.16 1.67
CA GLU A 6 58.61 38.93 0.40
C GLU A 6 58.85 38.08 -0.86
N GLY A 7 57.96 38.27 -1.79
CA GLY A 7 58.11 37.85 -3.15
C GLY A 7 56.88 38.17 -4.02
N MET A 8 56.52 39.45 -4.08
CA MET A 8 55.61 40.01 -5.05
C MET A 8 56.38 40.31 -6.36
N MET A 9 55.84 39.83 -7.50
CA MET A 9 55.97 40.39 -8.86
C MET A 9 55.32 39.45 -9.85
N SER A 10 54.16 39.84 -10.40
CA SER A 10 53.98 40.65 -11.60
C SER A 10 54.69 40.06 -12.86
N VAL A 11 53.86 39.75 -13.87
CA VAL A 11 54.02 40.26 -15.23
C VAL A 11 53.00 39.62 -16.19
N LYS A 12 52.02 40.42 -16.62
CA LYS A 12 51.60 40.80 -17.98
C LYS A 12 51.41 39.71 -19.06
N ARG A 13 50.14 39.70 -19.54
CA ARG A 13 49.68 39.76 -20.94
C ARG A 13 50.22 38.74 -21.94
N ALA A 14 49.30 37.86 -22.42
CA ALA A 14 49.18 37.64 -23.86
C ALA A 14 47.71 37.36 -24.20
N VAL A 15 47.11 38.25 -24.91
CA VAL A 15 45.84 38.10 -25.63
C VAL A 15 46.14 37.27 -26.87
N HIS A 16 45.47 36.14 -27.00
CA HIS A 16 45.30 35.47 -28.31
C HIS A 16 43.85 35.01 -28.43
N THR A 17 43.15 35.73 -29.24
CA THR A 17 41.91 35.41 -29.90
C THR A 17 42.03 34.12 -30.67
N MET A 18 41.21 33.10 -30.34
CA MET A 18 40.81 32.09 -31.32
C MET A 18 39.30 31.82 -31.17
N ALA A 19 38.63 32.24 -32.19
CA ALA A 19 37.27 31.85 -32.47
C ALA A 19 37.21 30.32 -32.69
N GLY A 20 36.36 29.62 -31.96
CA GLY A 20 36.16 28.17 -32.07
C GLY A 20 34.69 27.84 -31.78
N VAL A 21 33.94 27.79 -32.84
CA VAL A 21 32.74 27.02 -33.13
C VAL A 21 32.08 26.36 -31.91
N ALA A 22 31.02 26.98 -31.42
CA ALA A 22 30.03 26.33 -30.53
C ALA A 22 29.21 25.31 -31.36
N LEU A 23 29.53 24.04 -31.23
CA LEU A 23 28.62 22.94 -31.63
C LEU A 23 27.50 22.88 -30.59
N ALA A 24 26.36 23.44 -30.94
CA ALA A 24 25.10 23.21 -30.23
C ALA A 24 24.67 21.76 -30.44
N SER A 25 25.02 20.88 -29.51
CA SER A 25 24.41 19.55 -29.41
C SER A 25 22.96 19.71 -28.96
N LEU A 26 22.01 19.71 -29.93
CA LEU A 26 20.60 19.46 -29.65
C LEU A 26 20.48 18.07 -29.05
N ALA A 27 20.35 17.98 -27.73
CA ALA A 27 19.84 16.79 -27.08
C ALA A 27 18.36 16.63 -27.50
N LEU A 28 18.09 15.73 -28.43
CA LEU A 28 16.75 15.19 -28.63
C LEU A 28 16.34 14.47 -27.35
N ASN A 29 15.66 15.16 -26.46
CA ASN A 29 14.90 14.50 -25.41
C ASN A 29 13.73 13.78 -26.09
N GLY A 30 13.94 12.49 -26.37
CA GLY A 30 12.88 11.60 -26.81
C GLY A 30 11.77 11.61 -25.77
N CYS A 31 10.57 11.99 -26.18
CA CYS A 31 9.35 11.84 -25.40
C CYS A 31 9.10 10.35 -25.14
N ALA A 32 9.73 9.79 -24.12
CA ALA A 32 9.28 8.56 -23.52
C ALA A 32 7.98 8.89 -22.76
N GLY A 33 6.84 8.51 -23.32
CA GLY A 33 5.51 8.70 -22.74
C GLY A 33 5.30 7.84 -21.48
N GLY A 34 6.09 8.08 -20.44
CA GLY A 34 5.93 7.52 -19.12
C GLY A 34 5.34 8.55 -18.18
N SER A 35 4.61 8.14 -17.16
CA SER A 35 4.12 9.03 -16.11
C SER A 35 5.28 9.71 -15.41
N ASN A 36 5.34 11.05 -15.49
CA ASN A 36 6.33 11.89 -14.81
C ASN A 36 5.89 12.11 -13.35
N GLY A 37 6.10 11.14 -12.48
CA GLY A 37 5.79 11.28 -11.06
C GLY A 37 6.82 10.58 -10.17
N PRO A 38 6.81 10.83 -8.85
CA PRO A 38 7.65 10.12 -7.91
C PRO A 38 7.41 8.62 -8.02
N ARG A 39 8.46 7.81 -7.84
CA ARG A 39 8.40 6.35 -7.93
C ARG A 39 8.66 5.73 -6.58
N LEU A 40 7.96 4.65 -6.29
CA LEU A 40 8.24 3.81 -5.13
C LEU A 40 9.49 2.95 -5.38
N PRO A 41 10.20 2.53 -4.31
CA PRO A 41 11.29 1.57 -4.42
C PRO A 41 10.77 0.23 -4.95
N SER A 42 11.63 -0.51 -5.65
CA SER A 42 11.31 -1.85 -6.15
C SER A 42 11.09 -2.82 -4.99
N ALA A 43 10.07 -3.68 -5.11
CA ALA A 43 9.85 -4.77 -4.19
C ALA A 43 10.80 -5.94 -4.49
N ASN A 44 11.22 -6.64 -3.45
CA ASN A 44 11.91 -7.92 -3.62
C ASN A 44 10.88 -9.00 -3.99
N PHE A 45 11.23 -9.86 -4.98
CA PHE A 45 10.38 -11.00 -5.35
C PHE A 45 10.40 -12.13 -4.31
N VAL A 46 11.42 -12.15 -3.48
CA VAL A 46 11.54 -13.13 -2.39
C VAL A 46 11.16 -12.43 -1.10
N ALA A 47 10.09 -12.87 -0.47
CA ALA A 47 9.75 -12.44 0.87
C ALA A 47 10.90 -12.80 1.82
N HIS A 48 11.64 -11.80 2.30
CA HIS A 48 12.77 -12.03 3.20
C HIS A 48 12.35 -12.45 4.60
N GLN A 49 11.08 -12.34 4.94
CA GLN A 49 10.58 -12.71 6.26
C GLN A 49 9.07 -13.00 6.18
N GLU A 50 8.72 -14.27 6.19
CA GLU A 50 7.36 -14.69 6.51
C GLU A 50 7.18 -14.55 8.02
N GLY A 51 6.79 -13.37 8.47
CA GLY A 51 6.41 -13.07 9.83
C GLY A 51 4.99 -12.52 9.89
N PRO A 52 4.36 -12.46 11.09
CA PRO A 52 3.08 -11.79 11.22
C PRO A 52 3.25 -10.34 10.76
N GLY A 53 2.37 -9.93 9.83
CA GLY A 53 2.27 -8.53 9.39
C GLY A 53 1.62 -7.65 10.46
N GLU A 54 1.11 -6.49 10.05
CA GLU A 54 0.27 -5.67 10.93
C GLU A 54 -0.95 -6.45 11.39
N ASP A 55 -1.42 -6.18 12.62
CA ASP A 55 -2.58 -6.83 13.18
C ASP A 55 -3.82 -6.57 12.32
N TYR A 56 -4.57 -7.63 12.06
CA TYR A 56 -5.82 -7.51 11.30
C TYR A 56 -6.83 -6.65 12.05
N ILE A 57 -7.43 -5.70 11.32
CA ILE A 57 -8.50 -4.83 11.82
C ILE A 57 -9.85 -5.29 11.29
N ILE A 58 -10.73 -5.64 12.20
CA ILE A 58 -12.10 -6.11 11.89
C ILE A 58 -12.86 -5.04 11.10
N GLY A 59 -13.43 -5.47 9.97
CA GLY A 59 -14.24 -4.64 9.08
C GLY A 59 -15.73 -5.01 9.09
N PRO A 60 -16.58 -4.17 8.49
CA PRO A 60 -17.96 -4.54 8.23
C PRO A 60 -18.03 -5.78 7.32
N MET A 61 -19.04 -6.63 7.52
CA MET A 61 -19.26 -7.88 6.79
C MET A 61 -18.25 -9.00 7.05
N ASP A 62 -17.31 -8.83 7.99
CA ASP A 62 -16.47 -9.92 8.46
C ASP A 62 -17.31 -11.00 9.16
N GLU A 63 -16.94 -12.25 8.98
CA GLU A 63 -17.53 -13.36 9.72
C GLU A 63 -16.64 -13.76 10.87
N LEU A 64 -17.16 -13.68 12.07
CA LEU A 64 -16.45 -13.97 13.30
C LEU A 64 -17.05 -15.20 13.99
N THR A 65 -16.20 -16.03 14.59
CA THR A 65 -16.59 -17.01 15.59
C THR A 65 -16.10 -16.56 16.96
N ILE A 66 -17.05 -16.36 17.87
CA ILE A 66 -16.75 -16.03 19.24
C ILE A 66 -16.83 -17.34 20.03
N PHE A 67 -15.72 -17.70 20.65
CA PHE A 67 -15.62 -18.88 21.46
C PHE A 67 -15.46 -18.50 22.94
N VAL A 68 -16.33 -19.05 23.80
CA VAL A 68 -16.29 -18.85 25.26
C VAL A 68 -15.97 -20.19 25.91
N TRP A 69 -14.83 -20.26 26.57
CA TRP A 69 -14.38 -21.46 27.25
C TRP A 69 -15.35 -21.87 28.36
N ARG A 70 -15.69 -23.16 28.43
CA ARG A 70 -16.65 -23.75 29.36
C ARG A 70 -18.10 -23.28 29.25
N ASN A 71 -18.41 -22.31 28.39
CA ASN A 71 -19.77 -21.80 28.19
C ASN A 71 -20.07 -21.71 26.68
N PRO A 72 -20.16 -22.88 25.98
CA PRO A 72 -20.34 -22.89 24.53
C PRO A 72 -21.66 -22.24 24.09
N GLU A 73 -22.68 -22.18 24.98
CA GLU A 73 -23.96 -21.53 24.77
C GLU A 73 -23.86 -19.99 24.65
N LEU A 74 -22.77 -19.41 25.16
CA LEU A 74 -22.48 -17.99 25.03
C LEU A 74 -21.61 -17.68 23.80
N GLY A 75 -21.06 -18.73 23.15
CA GLY A 75 -20.35 -18.60 21.89
C GLY A 75 -21.31 -18.43 20.72
N ALA A 76 -20.88 -17.74 19.69
CA ALA A 76 -21.68 -17.51 18.49
C ALA A 76 -20.84 -17.34 17.25
N LYS A 77 -21.39 -17.75 16.08
CA LYS A 77 -20.93 -17.29 14.77
C LYS A 77 -21.73 -16.07 14.38
N VAL A 78 -21.06 -14.96 14.17
CA VAL A 78 -21.71 -13.68 13.89
C VAL A 78 -21.07 -13.01 12.69
N SER A 79 -21.87 -12.24 11.95
CA SER A 79 -21.34 -11.35 10.93
C SER A 79 -21.35 -9.92 11.48
N VAL A 80 -20.29 -9.19 11.24
CA VAL A 80 -20.21 -7.76 11.59
C VAL A 80 -21.19 -7.00 10.73
N ARG A 81 -22.13 -6.32 11.37
CA ARG A 81 -23.16 -5.55 10.68
C ARG A 81 -22.54 -4.37 9.92
N PRO A 82 -23.25 -3.81 8.90
CA PRO A 82 -22.77 -2.62 8.18
C PRO A 82 -22.52 -1.40 9.08
N ASP A 83 -23.21 -1.31 10.24
CA ASP A 83 -22.99 -0.26 11.24
C ASP A 83 -21.75 -0.52 12.13
N GLY A 84 -21.01 -1.61 11.86
CA GLY A 84 -19.77 -1.95 12.58
C GLY A 84 -19.96 -2.65 13.92
N ARG A 85 -21.17 -3.13 14.22
CA ARG A 85 -21.50 -3.77 15.50
C ARG A 85 -21.76 -5.26 15.33
N ILE A 86 -21.62 -5.99 16.42
CA ILE A 86 -22.00 -7.40 16.55
C ILE A 86 -23.01 -7.58 17.68
N THR A 87 -23.75 -8.67 17.62
CA THR A 87 -24.64 -9.12 18.70
C THR A 87 -24.36 -10.59 18.97
N THR A 88 -24.15 -10.91 20.24
CA THR A 88 -23.93 -12.27 20.76
C THR A 88 -24.92 -12.56 21.88
N PRO A 89 -25.04 -13.79 22.37
CA PRO A 89 -25.80 -14.07 23.58
C PRO A 89 -25.34 -13.16 24.72
N LEU A 90 -26.28 -12.55 25.43
CA LEU A 90 -26.10 -11.61 26.53
C LEU A 90 -25.47 -10.26 26.19
N ILE A 91 -24.92 -10.08 24.99
CA ILE A 91 -24.25 -8.82 24.61
C ILE A 91 -24.86 -8.33 23.30
N THR A 92 -25.52 -7.19 23.33
CA THR A 92 -26.12 -6.54 22.18
C THR A 92 -25.30 -5.32 21.75
N ASP A 93 -25.29 -5.07 20.43
CA ASP A 93 -24.72 -3.85 19.83
C ASP A 93 -23.28 -3.51 20.21
N MET A 94 -22.40 -4.54 20.38
CA MET A 94 -21.01 -4.32 20.69
C MET A 94 -20.23 -3.79 19.48
N PRO A 95 -19.50 -2.66 19.60
CA PRO A 95 -18.64 -2.17 18.53
C PRO A 95 -17.50 -3.15 18.25
N ALA A 96 -17.38 -3.59 16.99
CA ALA A 96 -16.35 -4.54 16.54
C ALA A 96 -15.39 -3.93 15.51
N VAL A 97 -15.90 -3.10 14.58
CA VAL A 97 -15.10 -2.45 13.54
C VAL A 97 -14.02 -1.55 14.14
N GLY A 98 -12.84 -1.60 13.55
CA GLY A 98 -11.69 -0.81 13.99
C GLY A 98 -10.89 -1.44 15.14
N LYS A 99 -11.31 -2.60 15.64
CA LYS A 99 -10.61 -3.36 16.68
C LYS A 99 -9.90 -4.58 16.09
N THR A 100 -8.83 -5.02 16.75
CA THR A 100 -8.25 -6.33 16.48
C THR A 100 -9.12 -7.43 17.09
N PRO A 101 -9.02 -8.70 16.64
CA PRO A 101 -9.70 -9.82 17.27
C PRO A 101 -9.40 -9.94 18.77
N SER A 102 -8.17 -9.65 19.17
CA SER A 102 -7.74 -9.68 20.57
C SER A 102 -8.40 -8.57 21.42
N MET A 103 -8.50 -7.35 20.88
CA MET A 103 -9.21 -6.26 21.55
C MET A 103 -10.70 -6.57 21.70
N LEU A 104 -11.32 -7.10 20.64
CA LEU A 104 -12.74 -7.47 20.70
C LEU A 104 -12.97 -8.61 21.73
N ALA A 105 -12.06 -9.59 21.80
CA ALA A 105 -12.15 -10.65 22.80
C ALA A 105 -12.10 -10.11 24.22
N GLN A 106 -11.22 -9.14 24.51
CA GLN A 106 -11.13 -8.47 25.81
C GLN A 106 -12.42 -7.70 26.15
N ASP A 107 -12.98 -6.98 25.20
CA ASP A 107 -14.24 -6.25 25.42
C ASP A 107 -15.40 -7.19 25.71
N ILE A 108 -15.51 -8.31 24.96
CA ILE A 108 -16.52 -9.35 25.21
C ILE A 108 -16.31 -9.97 26.60
N GLN A 109 -15.06 -10.28 26.96
CA GLN A 109 -14.72 -10.83 28.25
C GLN A 109 -15.16 -9.89 29.38
N LEU A 110 -14.90 -8.59 29.26
CA LEU A 110 -15.31 -7.59 30.23
C LEU A 110 -16.84 -7.53 30.40
N GLN A 111 -17.58 -7.61 29.32
CA GLN A 111 -19.04 -7.61 29.37
C GLN A 111 -19.61 -8.91 29.99
N LEU A 112 -19.06 -10.06 29.58
CA LEU A 112 -19.48 -11.36 30.13
C LEU A 112 -19.13 -11.54 31.61
N SER A 113 -18.11 -10.87 32.13
CA SER A 113 -17.74 -10.92 33.55
C SER A 113 -18.85 -10.43 34.50
N GLN A 114 -19.85 -9.72 33.97
CA GLN A 114 -21.05 -9.31 34.73
C GLN A 114 -22.03 -10.49 34.96
N TYR A 115 -21.91 -11.55 34.17
CA TYR A 115 -22.84 -12.70 34.18
C TYR A 115 -22.18 -13.99 34.63
N ILE A 116 -20.88 -14.17 34.32
CA ILE A 116 -20.13 -15.39 34.65
C ILE A 116 -18.76 -15.04 35.25
N GLN A 117 -18.21 -15.94 36.06
CA GLN A 117 -16.89 -15.76 36.66
C GLN A 117 -15.79 -16.13 35.66
N ASP A 118 -14.75 -15.30 35.59
CA ASP A 118 -13.51 -15.53 34.81
C ASP A 118 -13.74 -16.04 33.36
N PRO A 119 -14.55 -15.34 32.53
CA PRO A 119 -14.77 -15.78 31.15
C PRO A 119 -13.47 -15.73 30.36
N LEU A 120 -13.14 -16.81 29.65
CA LEU A 120 -12.07 -16.84 28.67
C LEU A 120 -12.68 -16.79 27.27
N VAL A 121 -12.39 -15.75 26.53
CA VAL A 121 -12.97 -15.48 25.22
C VAL A 121 -11.90 -15.47 24.15
N SER A 122 -12.20 -16.10 23.01
CA SER A 122 -11.40 -16.02 21.80
C SER A 122 -12.28 -15.59 20.62
N VAL A 123 -11.76 -14.70 19.78
CA VAL A 123 -12.41 -14.24 18.56
C VAL A 123 -11.61 -14.75 17.37
N ILE A 124 -12.26 -15.51 16.51
CA ILE A 124 -11.68 -16.12 15.31
C ILE A 124 -12.34 -15.47 14.10
N VAL A 125 -11.54 -14.92 13.18
CA VAL A 125 -12.05 -14.36 11.92
C VAL A 125 -12.10 -15.48 10.88
N ASN A 126 -13.31 -15.82 10.43
CA ASN A 126 -13.53 -16.89 9.45
C ASN A 126 -13.48 -16.37 8.00
N ARG A 127 -14.02 -15.16 7.79
CA ARG A 127 -14.01 -14.48 6.50
C ARG A 127 -13.57 -13.03 6.68
N PHE A 128 -12.65 -12.61 5.85
CA PHE A 128 -12.03 -11.30 5.88
C PHE A 128 -12.63 -10.44 4.78
N ALA A 129 -13.56 -9.57 5.08
CA ALA A 129 -14.00 -8.50 4.18
C ALA A 129 -13.09 -7.27 4.34
N GLY A 130 -12.66 -7.02 5.59
CA GLY A 130 -11.82 -5.89 5.96
C GLY A 130 -12.53 -4.54 5.86
N THR A 131 -11.91 -3.50 6.38
CA THR A 131 -12.37 -2.13 6.13
C THR A 131 -11.95 -1.66 4.74
N PHE A 132 -12.61 -0.65 4.19
CA PHE A 132 -12.19 -0.03 2.92
C PHE A 132 -10.77 0.53 2.98
N SER A 133 -10.31 0.91 4.17
CA SER A 133 -8.94 1.36 4.41
C SER A 133 -7.90 0.24 4.35
N GLU A 134 -8.32 -1.01 4.45
CA GLU A 134 -7.46 -2.21 4.37
C GLU A 134 -7.54 -2.91 3.01
N GLN A 135 -8.25 -2.35 2.04
CA GLN A 135 -8.40 -2.91 0.71
C GLN A 135 -7.52 -2.19 -0.31
N ILE A 136 -6.97 -2.97 -1.24
CA ILE A 136 -6.32 -2.45 -2.44
C ILE A 136 -7.39 -2.33 -3.53
N ARG A 137 -7.58 -1.13 -4.05
CA ARG A 137 -8.59 -0.87 -5.09
C ARG A 137 -7.91 -0.69 -6.44
N ILE A 138 -8.36 -1.44 -7.44
CA ILE A 138 -7.81 -1.42 -8.79
C ILE A 138 -8.92 -1.03 -9.75
N VAL A 139 -8.75 0.10 -10.41
CA VAL A 139 -9.74 0.70 -11.30
C VAL A 139 -9.14 1.07 -12.66
N GLY A 140 -9.99 1.17 -13.67
CA GLY A 140 -9.61 1.54 -15.03
C GLY A 140 -9.38 0.33 -15.92
N ALA A 141 -8.41 0.43 -16.84
CA ALA A 141 -8.16 -0.51 -17.93
C ALA A 141 -7.47 -1.80 -17.45
N THR A 142 -8.15 -2.58 -16.66
CA THR A 142 -7.78 -3.94 -16.23
C THR A 142 -8.86 -4.92 -16.68
N THR A 143 -8.54 -6.21 -16.73
CA THR A 143 -9.49 -7.23 -17.17
C THR A 143 -10.71 -7.32 -16.24
N LYS A 144 -10.50 -7.21 -14.92
CA LYS A 144 -11.57 -7.25 -13.90
C LYS A 144 -11.26 -6.22 -12.81
N PRO A 145 -11.77 -4.98 -12.91
CA PRO A 145 -11.64 -4.02 -11.82
C PRO A 145 -12.18 -4.62 -10.53
N ALA A 146 -11.41 -4.52 -9.45
CA ALA A 146 -11.76 -5.14 -8.18
C ALA A 146 -11.18 -4.38 -6.99
N SER A 147 -11.80 -4.63 -5.83
CA SER A 147 -11.25 -4.32 -4.53
C SER A 147 -10.76 -5.62 -3.90
N LEU A 148 -9.51 -5.66 -3.51
CA LEU A 148 -8.84 -6.84 -2.97
C LEU A 148 -8.49 -6.61 -1.50
N PRO A 149 -8.73 -7.56 -0.60
CA PRO A 149 -8.21 -7.45 0.76
C PRO A 149 -6.68 -7.42 0.72
N TYR A 150 -6.09 -6.49 1.45
CA TYR A 150 -4.63 -6.43 1.57
C TYR A 150 -4.10 -7.66 2.29
N ARG A 151 -2.97 -8.16 1.84
CA ARG A 151 -2.20 -9.22 2.50
C ARG A 151 -0.80 -8.72 2.81
N ALA A 152 -0.24 -9.14 3.92
CA ALA A 152 1.12 -8.80 4.27
C ALA A 152 2.09 -9.11 3.11
N ASN A 153 3.01 -8.20 2.82
CA ASN A 153 3.99 -8.28 1.74
C ASN A 153 3.40 -8.33 0.30
N MET A 154 2.13 -7.92 0.13
CA MET A 154 1.49 -7.86 -1.18
C MET A 154 2.20 -6.86 -2.10
N THR A 155 2.47 -7.29 -3.32
CA THR A 155 3.10 -6.46 -4.35
C THR A 155 2.10 -6.07 -5.45
N ILE A 156 2.50 -5.13 -6.30
CA ILE A 156 1.69 -4.76 -7.47
C ILE A 156 1.50 -5.93 -8.43
N LEU A 157 2.47 -6.84 -8.53
CA LEU A 157 2.36 -8.03 -9.36
C LEU A 157 1.24 -8.96 -8.86
N ASP A 158 1.16 -9.19 -7.53
CA ASP A 158 0.12 -10.02 -6.92
C ASP A 158 -1.28 -9.43 -7.17
N ALA A 159 -1.40 -8.11 -7.04
CA ALA A 159 -2.63 -7.39 -7.31
C ALA A 159 -3.04 -7.51 -8.79
N MET A 160 -2.10 -7.38 -9.72
CA MET A 160 -2.37 -7.51 -11.16
C MET A 160 -2.75 -8.94 -11.54
N ILE A 161 -2.15 -9.97 -10.93
CA ILE A 161 -2.54 -11.37 -11.12
C ILE A 161 -4.00 -11.57 -10.68
N ALA A 162 -4.38 -11.04 -9.53
CA ALA A 162 -5.73 -11.19 -8.98
C ALA A 162 -6.82 -10.57 -9.88
N VAL A 163 -6.52 -9.47 -10.58
CA VAL A 163 -7.46 -8.79 -11.49
C VAL A 163 -7.35 -9.26 -12.96
N GLY A 164 -6.52 -10.27 -13.24
CA GLY A 164 -6.35 -10.84 -14.58
C GLY A 164 -5.49 -9.99 -15.52
N GLY A 165 -4.67 -9.08 -14.98
CA GLY A 165 -3.73 -8.27 -15.76
C GLY A 165 -4.33 -7.00 -16.35
N LEU A 166 -3.62 -6.45 -17.33
CA LEU A 166 -4.03 -5.27 -18.08
C LEU A 166 -5.05 -5.64 -19.18
N SER A 167 -6.02 -4.79 -19.43
CA SER A 167 -6.87 -4.91 -20.62
C SER A 167 -6.08 -4.64 -21.90
N GLU A 168 -6.65 -4.99 -23.04
CA GLU A 168 -6.02 -4.78 -24.37
C GLU A 168 -5.66 -3.31 -24.63
N TYR A 169 -6.54 -2.42 -24.19
CA TYR A 169 -6.39 -0.97 -24.40
C TYR A 169 -5.71 -0.25 -23.23
N ALA A 170 -5.11 -0.97 -22.29
CA ALA A 170 -4.50 -0.37 -21.12
C ALA A 170 -3.19 0.35 -21.41
N SER A 171 -3.06 1.57 -20.93
CA SER A 171 -1.80 2.31 -20.91
C SER A 171 -1.04 2.03 -19.62
N GLY A 172 -0.50 0.80 -19.48
CA GLY A 172 0.09 0.31 -18.24
C GLY A 172 1.26 1.15 -17.70
N ASN A 173 2.04 1.82 -18.54
CA ASN A 173 3.13 2.69 -18.08
C ASN A 173 2.71 4.12 -17.72
N ARG A 174 1.41 4.44 -17.88
CA ARG A 174 0.80 5.67 -17.38
C ARG A 174 -0.07 5.42 -16.14
N ALA A 175 -0.04 4.20 -15.60
CA ALA A 175 -0.74 3.85 -14.38
C ALA A 175 -0.17 4.63 -13.19
N LYS A 176 -1.05 4.88 -12.22
CA LYS A 176 -0.72 5.61 -10.99
C LYS A 176 -1.16 4.82 -9.77
N LEU A 177 -0.40 4.94 -8.71
CA LEU A 177 -0.77 4.49 -7.38
C LEU A 177 -1.01 5.71 -6.51
N ILE A 178 -2.17 5.77 -5.88
CA ILE A 178 -2.54 6.80 -4.91
C ILE A 178 -2.47 6.17 -3.53
N ARG A 179 -1.64 6.72 -2.68
CA ARG A 179 -1.45 6.30 -1.28
C ARG A 179 -1.81 7.42 -0.34
N TYR A 180 -2.62 7.11 0.67
CA TYR A 180 -2.92 8.03 1.74
C TYR A 180 -1.82 7.97 2.81
N ASP A 181 -1.19 9.08 3.07
CA ASP A 181 -0.19 9.22 4.11
C ASP A 181 -0.88 9.62 5.42
N LYS A 182 -1.00 8.65 6.34
CA LYS A 182 -1.67 8.84 7.64
C LYS A 182 -0.99 9.92 8.51
N ALA A 183 0.32 10.13 8.33
CA ALA A 183 1.08 11.08 9.14
C ALA A 183 0.85 12.54 8.70
N THR A 184 0.71 12.76 7.38
CA THR A 184 0.51 14.11 6.82
C THR A 184 -0.95 14.44 6.50
N GLY A 185 -1.84 13.43 6.47
CA GLY A 185 -3.24 13.58 6.08
C GLY A 185 -3.45 13.84 4.58
N HIS A 186 -2.41 13.69 3.76
CA HIS A 186 -2.46 13.95 2.32
C HIS A 186 -2.33 12.69 1.48
N GLN A 187 -2.88 12.76 0.27
CA GLN A 187 -2.68 11.73 -0.74
C GLN A 187 -1.41 12.02 -1.53
N LYS A 188 -0.62 10.96 -1.80
CA LYS A 188 0.56 11.01 -2.67
C LYS A 188 0.33 10.13 -3.89
N GLU A 189 0.65 10.66 -5.05
CA GLU A 189 0.60 9.91 -6.31
C GLU A 189 1.99 9.39 -6.68
N TYR A 190 2.06 8.12 -7.08
CA TYR A 190 3.27 7.48 -7.56
C TYR A 190 3.07 6.93 -8.95
N ALA A 191 4.06 7.10 -9.81
CA ALA A 191 4.05 6.56 -11.17
C ALA A 191 4.33 5.05 -11.16
N LEU A 192 3.50 4.27 -11.84
CA LEU A 192 3.66 2.83 -12.02
C LEU A 192 4.04 2.49 -13.46
N ARG A 193 4.86 1.44 -13.65
CA ARG A 193 5.28 0.92 -14.96
C ARG A 193 4.76 -0.50 -15.16
N LEU A 194 3.42 -0.65 -15.15
CA LEU A 194 2.77 -1.96 -15.26
C LEU A 194 3.03 -2.63 -16.61
N GLY A 195 3.16 -1.85 -17.69
CA GLY A 195 3.51 -2.38 -19.01
C GLY A 195 4.93 -2.98 -19.03
N ASP A 196 5.89 -2.34 -18.38
CA ASP A 196 7.25 -2.86 -18.29
C ASP A 196 7.30 -4.11 -17.40
N LEU A 197 6.57 -4.10 -16.27
CA LEU A 197 6.48 -5.25 -15.38
C LEU A 197 5.87 -6.47 -16.06
N LEU A 198 4.69 -6.31 -16.67
CA LEU A 198 3.88 -7.44 -17.14
C LEU A 198 4.23 -7.90 -18.54
N LYS A 199 4.65 -6.98 -19.45
CA LYS A 199 4.94 -7.30 -20.85
C LYS A 199 6.43 -7.49 -21.12
N LYS A 200 7.31 -6.81 -20.37
CA LYS A 200 8.77 -6.88 -20.55
C LYS A 200 9.49 -7.65 -19.44
N GLY A 201 8.79 -8.02 -18.36
CA GLY A 201 9.39 -8.70 -17.21
C GLY A 201 10.34 -7.83 -16.38
N ASP A 202 10.20 -6.49 -16.43
CA ASP A 202 11.05 -5.59 -15.64
C ASP A 202 10.70 -5.70 -14.14
N SER A 203 11.47 -6.53 -13.44
CA SER A 203 11.32 -6.76 -12.01
C SER A 203 11.44 -5.49 -11.16
N LYS A 204 12.19 -4.50 -11.64
CA LYS A 204 12.38 -3.21 -10.94
C LYS A 204 11.09 -2.36 -10.93
N ALA A 205 10.11 -2.70 -11.77
CA ALA A 205 8.81 -2.06 -11.78
C ALA A 205 7.83 -2.66 -10.77
N ASN A 206 8.16 -3.79 -10.13
CA ASN A 206 7.36 -4.34 -9.03
C ASN A 206 7.56 -3.49 -7.77
N VAL A 207 6.48 -3.11 -7.11
CA VAL A 207 6.51 -2.27 -5.90
C VAL A 207 5.65 -2.88 -4.81
N MET A 208 5.98 -2.60 -3.55
CA MET A 208 5.17 -3.02 -2.39
C MET A 208 3.93 -2.17 -2.29
N LEU A 209 2.81 -2.82 -2.05
CA LEU A 209 1.53 -2.18 -1.74
C LEU A 209 1.37 -1.98 -0.24
N MET A 210 0.53 -1.02 0.12
CA MET A 210 0.11 -0.76 1.49
C MET A 210 -1.42 -0.79 1.58
N PRO A 211 -1.97 -1.08 2.77
CA PRO A 211 -3.41 -1.01 2.99
C PRO A 211 -3.98 0.33 2.54
N GLY A 212 -5.09 0.29 1.81
CA GLY A 212 -5.77 1.49 1.31
C GLY A 212 -5.25 2.05 -0.02
N ASP A 213 -4.22 1.46 -0.62
CA ASP A 213 -3.70 1.91 -1.92
C ASP A 213 -4.78 1.82 -3.02
N VAL A 214 -4.79 2.82 -3.88
CA VAL A 214 -5.66 2.86 -5.07
C VAL A 214 -4.80 2.87 -6.31
N ILE A 215 -5.00 1.89 -7.20
CA ILE A 215 -4.30 1.76 -8.46
C ILE A 215 -5.24 2.21 -9.58
N ILE A 216 -4.83 3.20 -10.35
CA ILE A 216 -5.58 3.73 -11.49
C ILE A 216 -4.82 3.43 -12.76
N ILE A 217 -5.48 2.69 -13.67
CA ILE A 217 -4.90 2.29 -14.94
C ILE A 217 -5.68 2.99 -16.06
N PRO A 218 -5.11 4.01 -16.71
CA PRO A 218 -5.78 4.71 -17.80
C PRO A 218 -5.81 3.87 -19.07
N GLU A 219 -6.79 4.14 -19.92
CA GLU A 219 -6.82 3.62 -21.27
C GLU A 219 -5.79 4.30 -22.19
N SER A 220 -5.37 3.59 -23.21
CA SER A 220 -4.59 4.18 -24.30
C SER A 220 -5.54 4.99 -25.17
N MET A 221 -5.18 6.21 -25.45
CA MET A 221 -5.99 7.06 -26.33
C MET A 221 -5.75 6.76 -27.82
N PHE A 222 -4.97 5.74 -28.14
CA PHE A 222 -4.75 5.14 -29.50
C PHE A 222 -3.58 4.15 -29.46
#